data_ac15835d5a45fe1e7ad88fb4251c0888
#
_entry.id   ac15835d5a45fe1e7ad88fb4251c0888
#
_cell.length_a   1.000
_cell.length_b   1.000
_cell.length_c   1.000
_cell.angle_alpha   90.00
_cell.angle_beta   90.00
_cell.angle_gamma   90.00
#
_symmetry.space_group_name_H-M   'P 1'
#
loop_
_entity.id
_entity.type
_entity.pdbx_description
1 polymer ?
#
loop_
_entity_poly.entity_id
_entity_poly.type
_entity_poly.pdbx_seq_one_letter_code
_entity_poly.pdbx_strand_id
1 'polypeptide(L)'
;MDANKFIIKAGRRVYSKLYPGTRNNTVKENYFGSPILLPENGNHLIAQKLNTGDPLMVCRLGSTELSCLVNYIEKSELAELDYFRQLLRQIKGESLVWSDAVRENMHKCSGFFPATDENLEKFARLYLDLIPQVDILGVWYNYFEDIIVHRFCPDAALIPLKSIEPYYFESPWSRMLKGKKVLVIHPFDTSIKRQYAIREKLFENKEILPPFELTTIKAVQTVAYNNTEFKNWFEALDSMIEKINKTDFDVALIGAGAYGL
;
A
#
# COMPACT_ATOMS: atom_id res chain seq x y z
N MET A 1 -17.75 34.99 0.15
CA MET A 1 -16.59 34.19 0.61
C MET A 1 -16.98 33.58 1.94
N ASP A 2 -16.99 32.28 2.06
CA ASP A 2 -17.48 31.57 3.24
C ASP A 2 -16.58 31.91 4.46
N ALA A 3 -17.15 32.54 5.49
CA ALA A 3 -16.43 33.01 6.67
C ALA A 3 -15.65 31.86 7.34
N ASN A 4 -16.19 30.64 7.35
CA ASN A 4 -15.56 29.47 7.89
C ASN A 4 -14.28 29.10 7.12
N LYS A 5 -14.28 29.19 5.78
CA LYS A 5 -13.07 28.94 4.97
C LYS A 5 -11.96 29.95 5.26
N PHE A 6 -12.32 31.19 5.55
CA PHE A 6 -11.34 32.21 5.91
C PHE A 6 -10.72 31.93 7.28
N ILE A 7 -11.53 31.61 8.29
CA ILE A 7 -11.08 31.29 9.65
C ILE A 7 -10.14 30.07 9.63
N ILE A 8 -10.53 29.00 8.92
CA ILE A 8 -9.73 27.78 8.79
C ILE A 8 -8.39 28.10 8.12
N LYS A 9 -8.39 28.88 7.02
CA LYS A 9 -7.16 29.24 6.30
C LYS A 9 -6.20 30.10 7.15
N ALA A 10 -6.72 31.05 7.92
CA ALA A 10 -5.96 31.87 8.83
C ALA A 10 -5.40 31.04 9.98
N GLY A 11 -6.23 30.20 10.60
CA GLY A 11 -5.83 29.30 11.68
C GLY A 11 -4.73 28.32 11.26
N ARG A 12 -4.83 27.72 10.06
CA ARG A 12 -3.80 26.83 9.49
C ARG A 12 -2.44 27.54 9.32
N ARG A 13 -2.44 28.81 8.90
CA ARG A 13 -1.22 29.61 8.77
C ARG A 13 -0.54 29.84 10.12
N VAL A 14 -1.31 30.12 11.17
CA VAL A 14 -0.81 30.30 12.53
C VAL A 14 -0.29 28.96 13.06
N TYR A 15 -1.07 27.90 12.94
CA TYR A 15 -0.68 26.55 13.41
C TYR A 15 0.61 26.06 12.76
N SER A 16 0.74 26.19 11.42
CA SER A 16 1.96 25.75 10.71
C SER A 16 3.22 26.57 11.08
N LYS A 17 3.07 27.82 11.55
CA LYS A 17 4.18 28.61 12.07
C LYS A 17 4.60 28.19 13.48
N LEU A 18 3.62 27.82 14.32
CA LEU A 18 3.87 27.39 15.70
C LEU A 18 4.43 25.94 15.76
N TYR A 19 4.06 25.10 14.80
CA TYR A 19 4.43 23.68 14.75
C TYR A 19 5.05 23.30 13.39
N PRO A 20 6.25 23.78 13.06
CA PRO A 20 6.85 23.57 11.73
C PRO A 20 7.26 22.12 11.43
N GLY A 21 7.31 21.24 12.44
CA GLY A 21 7.84 19.87 12.33
C GLY A 21 6.82 18.78 11.99
N THR A 22 5.53 19.09 11.83
CA THR A 22 4.49 18.07 11.69
C THR A 22 4.39 17.40 10.29
N ARG A 23 5.23 17.78 9.34
CA ARG A 23 5.15 17.33 7.93
C ARG A 23 6.43 16.69 7.37
N ASN A 24 7.41 16.37 8.19
CA ASN A 24 8.65 15.79 7.67
C ASN A 24 8.57 14.26 7.67
N ASN A 25 8.72 13.66 6.50
CA ASN A 25 9.04 12.24 6.32
C ASN A 25 10.46 12.01 6.85
N THR A 26 10.62 11.84 8.16
CA THR A 26 11.90 11.47 8.76
C THR A 26 11.97 9.96 8.88
N VAL A 27 13.10 9.38 8.50
CA VAL A 27 13.41 7.98 8.77
C VAL A 27 13.30 7.77 10.28
N LYS A 28 12.48 6.80 10.69
CA LYS A 28 12.24 6.45 12.08
C LYS A 28 12.87 5.09 12.37
N GLU A 29 13.35 4.90 13.58
CA GLU A 29 13.87 3.60 14.04
C GLU A 29 12.75 2.69 14.57
N ASN A 30 11.62 3.28 14.88
CA ASN A 30 10.45 2.55 15.37
C ASN A 30 9.15 3.32 15.07
N TYR A 31 8.03 2.61 15.09
CA TYR A 31 6.68 3.15 15.08
C TYR A 31 6.02 2.88 16.44
N PHE A 32 5.87 3.94 17.25
CA PHE A 32 5.27 3.87 18.60
C PHE A 32 5.83 2.75 19.49
N GLY A 33 7.14 2.53 19.44
CA GLY A 33 7.82 1.48 20.21
C GLY A 33 8.01 0.16 19.48
N SER A 34 7.30 -0.10 18.38
CA SER A 34 7.54 -1.26 17.50
C SER A 34 8.79 -1.02 16.66
N PRO A 35 9.88 -1.79 16.84
CA PRO A 35 11.13 -1.55 16.17
C PRO A 35 11.04 -1.85 14.68
N ILE A 36 11.71 -1.04 13.85
CA ILE A 36 11.91 -1.33 12.44
C ILE A 36 13.22 -2.11 12.32
N LEU A 37 13.16 -3.31 11.76
CA LEU A 37 14.33 -4.19 11.64
C LEU A 37 15.38 -3.60 10.70
N LEU A 38 16.62 -4.09 10.80
CA LEU A 38 17.63 -3.81 9.79
C LEU A 38 17.28 -4.49 8.46
N PRO A 39 17.75 -3.99 7.30
CA PRO A 39 17.40 -4.54 5.99
C PRO A 39 17.68 -6.04 5.85
N GLU A 40 18.84 -6.49 6.31
CA GLU A 40 19.25 -7.89 6.27
C GLU A 40 18.35 -8.78 7.12
N ASN A 41 17.96 -8.30 8.32
CA ASN A 41 17.06 -9.01 9.21
C ASN A 41 15.65 -9.12 8.61
N GLY A 42 15.18 -8.07 7.95
CA GLY A 42 13.89 -8.07 7.25
C GLY A 42 13.87 -9.06 6.07
N ASN A 43 14.92 -9.07 5.24
CA ASN A 43 15.10 -10.05 4.17
C ASN A 43 15.14 -11.50 4.73
N HIS A 44 15.86 -11.72 5.82
CA HIS A 44 15.95 -13.02 6.47
C HIS A 44 14.61 -13.48 7.06
N LEU A 45 13.87 -12.56 7.68
CA LEU A 45 12.53 -12.84 8.23
C LEU A 45 11.56 -13.29 7.14
N ILE A 46 11.51 -12.61 5.98
CA ILE A 46 10.69 -13.04 4.84
C ILE A 46 11.07 -14.46 4.40
N ALA A 47 12.37 -14.73 4.24
CA ALA A 47 12.85 -16.06 3.85
C ALA A 47 12.46 -17.14 4.86
N GLN A 48 12.61 -16.87 6.16
CA GLN A 48 12.23 -17.77 7.23
C GLN A 48 10.73 -18.09 7.22
N LYS A 49 9.89 -17.07 7.10
CA LYS A 49 8.42 -17.22 7.05
C LYS A 49 7.96 -17.99 5.81
N LEU A 50 8.53 -17.70 4.63
CA LEU A 50 8.23 -18.47 3.40
C LEU A 50 8.60 -19.95 3.50
N ASN A 51 9.56 -20.30 4.36
CA ASN A 51 10.00 -21.69 4.56
C ASN A 51 9.04 -22.48 5.45
N THR A 52 8.21 -21.83 6.30
CA THR A 52 7.26 -22.57 7.16
C THR A 52 6.08 -23.11 6.35
N GLY A 53 5.73 -22.51 5.23
CA GLY A 53 4.56 -22.87 4.43
C GLY A 53 3.23 -22.37 5.01
N ASP A 54 3.26 -21.60 6.10
CA ASP A 54 2.07 -20.97 6.67
C ASP A 54 1.61 -19.81 5.80
N PRO A 55 0.32 -19.43 5.87
CA PRO A 55 -0.16 -18.20 5.24
C PRO A 55 0.69 -17.01 5.66
N LEU A 56 1.09 -16.18 4.71
CA LEU A 56 1.97 -15.04 4.94
C LEU A 56 1.58 -13.87 4.05
N MET A 57 1.29 -12.71 4.66
CA MET A 57 1.06 -11.46 3.97
C MET A 57 2.23 -10.50 4.20
N VAL A 58 3.01 -10.25 3.14
CA VAL A 58 4.08 -9.24 3.11
C VAL A 58 3.66 -8.12 2.18
N CYS A 59 3.51 -6.92 2.69
CA CYS A 59 3.05 -5.81 1.88
C CYS A 59 3.72 -4.48 2.23
N ARG A 60 3.32 -3.42 1.54
CA ARG A 60 3.63 -2.02 1.83
C ARG A 60 2.39 -1.17 1.63
N LEU A 61 2.28 -0.09 2.38
CA LEU A 61 1.18 0.87 2.21
C LEU A 61 1.58 1.90 1.14
N GLY A 62 0.82 1.97 0.04
CA GLY A 62 1.02 3.00 -0.99
C GLY A 62 0.66 4.38 -0.45
N SER A 63 1.44 5.41 -0.81
CA SER A 63 1.23 6.77 -0.31
C SER A 63 -0.12 7.37 -0.70
N THR A 64 -0.64 7.00 -1.86
CA THR A 64 -1.94 7.47 -2.36
C THR A 64 -3.09 6.81 -1.61
N GLU A 65 -3.03 5.48 -1.45
CA GLU A 65 -3.98 4.68 -0.69
C GLU A 65 -3.99 5.13 0.78
N LEU A 66 -2.80 5.32 1.36
CA LEU A 66 -2.64 5.82 2.72
C LEU A 66 -3.31 7.21 2.92
N SER A 67 -3.13 8.13 1.95
CA SER A 67 -3.81 9.42 1.98
C SER A 67 -5.33 9.29 1.95
N CYS A 68 -5.85 8.31 1.21
CA CYS A 68 -7.28 7.99 1.19
C CYS A 68 -7.76 7.50 2.56
N LEU A 69 -7.03 6.56 3.19
CA LEU A 69 -7.38 6.05 4.52
C LEU A 69 -7.39 7.15 5.58
N VAL A 70 -6.35 7.98 5.61
CA VAL A 70 -6.26 9.08 6.58
C VAL A 70 -7.43 10.05 6.41
N ASN A 71 -7.76 10.41 5.16
CA ASN A 71 -8.89 11.29 4.89
C ASN A 71 -10.24 10.69 5.34
N TYR A 72 -10.40 9.37 5.16
CA TYR A 72 -11.58 8.65 5.64
C TYR A 72 -11.67 8.66 7.17
N ILE A 73 -10.58 8.36 7.87
CA ILE A 73 -10.53 8.33 9.34
C ILE A 73 -10.80 9.72 9.91
N GLU A 74 -10.14 10.75 9.38
CA GLU A 74 -10.38 12.14 9.80
C GLU A 74 -11.84 12.55 9.59
N LYS A 75 -12.41 12.21 8.43
CA LYS A 75 -13.82 12.48 8.14
C LYS A 75 -14.75 11.80 9.14
N SER A 76 -14.51 10.53 9.44
CA SER A 76 -15.34 9.74 10.35
C SER A 76 -15.24 10.27 11.79
N GLU A 77 -14.05 10.53 12.27
CA GLU A 77 -13.81 11.05 13.63
C GLU A 77 -14.36 12.47 13.79
N LEU A 78 -14.25 13.32 12.75
CA LEU A 78 -14.74 14.69 12.80
C LEU A 78 -16.28 14.75 12.79
N ALA A 79 -16.95 13.82 12.14
CA ALA A 79 -18.42 13.79 12.07
C ALA A 79 -19.06 13.58 13.46
N GLU A 80 -18.35 12.97 14.40
CA GLU A 80 -18.82 12.71 15.77
C GLU A 80 -18.56 13.86 16.76
N LEU A 81 -17.83 14.91 16.32
CA LEU A 81 -17.46 16.02 17.19
C LEU A 81 -18.48 17.16 17.14
N ASP A 82 -18.55 17.96 18.20
CA ASP A 82 -19.27 19.22 18.19
C ASP A 82 -18.62 20.24 17.24
N TYR A 83 -19.40 21.26 16.84
CA TYR A 83 -18.97 22.27 15.86
C TYR A 83 -17.63 22.92 16.19
N PHE A 84 -17.37 23.24 17.46
CA PHE A 84 -16.13 23.92 17.85
C PHE A 84 -14.91 23.01 17.71
N ARG A 85 -15.02 21.75 18.11
CA ARG A 85 -13.96 20.75 17.95
C ARG A 85 -13.71 20.44 16.48
N GLN A 86 -14.77 20.32 15.65
CA GLN A 86 -14.63 20.18 14.20
C GLN A 86 -13.83 21.36 13.61
N LEU A 87 -14.13 22.59 13.99
CA LEU A 87 -13.44 23.78 13.52
C LEU A 87 -11.95 23.76 13.93
N LEU A 88 -11.63 23.42 15.18
CA LEU A 88 -10.25 23.32 15.67
C LEU A 88 -9.45 22.26 14.91
N ARG A 89 -10.03 21.09 14.64
CA ARG A 89 -9.38 20.01 13.88
C ARG A 89 -9.17 20.39 12.44
N GLN A 90 -10.12 21.04 11.80
CA GLN A 90 -9.97 21.61 10.45
C GLN A 90 -8.86 22.67 10.37
N ILE A 91 -8.67 23.49 11.39
CA ILE A 91 -7.56 24.43 11.50
C ILE A 91 -6.21 23.68 11.53
N LYS A 92 -6.15 22.56 12.21
CA LYS A 92 -4.96 21.67 12.23
C LYS A 92 -4.68 20.97 10.89
N GLY A 93 -5.62 21.01 9.96
CA GLY A 93 -5.45 20.47 8.62
C GLY A 93 -6.27 19.23 8.31
N GLU A 94 -7.11 18.77 9.25
CA GLU A 94 -8.00 17.64 9.08
C GLU A 94 -9.20 17.98 8.18
N SER A 95 -9.74 17.01 7.48
CA SER A 95 -10.76 17.24 6.44
C SER A 95 -12.07 16.54 6.74
N LEU A 96 -13.20 17.27 6.60
CA LEU A 96 -14.55 16.70 6.68
C LEU A 96 -15.02 16.09 5.35
N VAL A 97 -14.34 16.37 4.26
CA VAL A 97 -14.71 15.94 2.92
C VAL A 97 -13.47 15.45 2.16
N TRP A 98 -13.70 14.59 1.18
CA TRP A 98 -12.64 14.18 0.28
C TRP A 98 -12.07 15.40 -0.47
N SER A 99 -10.76 15.58 -0.44
CA SER A 99 -10.12 16.63 -1.22
C SER A 99 -10.04 16.23 -2.70
N ASP A 100 -10.08 17.22 -3.60
CA ASP A 100 -9.90 16.98 -5.03
C ASP A 100 -8.55 16.31 -5.32
N ALA A 101 -7.50 16.65 -4.56
CA ALA A 101 -6.20 16.04 -4.69
C ALA A 101 -6.22 14.54 -4.34
N VAL A 102 -6.96 14.10 -3.33
CA VAL A 102 -7.10 12.67 -3.01
C VAL A 102 -7.83 11.95 -4.14
N ARG A 103 -8.95 12.52 -4.66
CA ARG A 103 -9.69 11.93 -5.78
C ARG A 103 -8.81 11.78 -7.02
N GLU A 104 -8.12 12.87 -7.39
CA GLU A 104 -7.26 12.89 -8.57
C GLU A 104 -6.11 11.88 -8.43
N ASN A 105 -5.43 11.84 -7.28
CA ASN A 105 -4.33 10.92 -7.05
C ASN A 105 -4.80 9.46 -7.03
N MET A 106 -5.94 9.16 -6.39
CA MET A 106 -6.50 7.80 -6.38
C MET A 106 -6.79 7.31 -7.80
N HIS A 107 -7.32 8.15 -8.67
CA HIS A 107 -7.55 7.77 -10.07
C HIS A 107 -6.22 7.72 -10.86
N LYS A 108 -5.46 8.82 -10.87
CA LYS A 108 -4.28 8.99 -11.73
C LYS A 108 -3.10 8.10 -11.35
N CYS A 109 -2.81 7.97 -10.04
CA CYS A 109 -1.62 7.28 -9.55
C CYS A 109 -1.90 5.84 -9.13
N SER A 110 -3.08 5.54 -8.57
CA SER A 110 -3.44 4.20 -8.10
C SER A 110 -4.40 3.44 -9.02
N GLY A 111 -4.99 4.12 -10.00
CA GLY A 111 -5.94 3.52 -10.94
C GLY A 111 -7.31 3.22 -10.34
N PHE A 112 -7.67 3.87 -9.24
CA PHE A 112 -8.97 3.72 -8.60
C PHE A 112 -10.05 4.54 -9.33
N PHE A 113 -11.16 3.92 -9.73
CA PHE A 113 -12.21 4.58 -10.53
C PHE A 113 -13.61 4.01 -10.28
N PRO A 114 -14.67 4.83 -10.45
CA PRO A 114 -14.60 6.28 -10.35
C PRO A 114 -14.31 6.69 -8.91
N ALA A 115 -13.50 7.73 -8.71
CA ALA A 115 -13.12 8.22 -7.39
C ALA A 115 -14.20 9.12 -6.78
N THR A 116 -15.43 8.59 -6.66
CA THR A 116 -16.56 9.24 -5.98
C THR A 116 -16.41 9.09 -4.46
N ASP A 117 -17.10 9.95 -3.69
CA ASP A 117 -17.09 9.87 -2.23
C ASP A 117 -17.48 8.50 -1.71
N GLU A 118 -18.55 7.94 -2.24
CA GLU A 118 -19.06 6.62 -1.88
C GLU A 118 -18.03 5.51 -2.16
N ASN A 119 -17.41 5.53 -3.33
CA ASN A 119 -16.42 4.54 -3.70
C ASN A 119 -15.13 4.66 -2.88
N LEU A 120 -14.67 5.90 -2.60
CA LEU A 120 -13.51 6.13 -1.74
C LEU A 120 -13.76 5.68 -0.30
N GLU A 121 -14.96 5.89 0.22
CA GLU A 121 -15.35 5.41 1.53
C GLU A 121 -15.40 3.88 1.57
N LYS A 122 -16.01 3.24 0.57
CA LYS A 122 -16.04 1.78 0.43
C LYS A 122 -14.63 1.18 0.31
N PHE A 123 -13.75 1.81 -0.48
CA PHE A 123 -12.34 1.42 -0.60
C PHE A 123 -11.61 1.52 0.75
N ALA A 124 -11.76 2.64 1.45
CA ALA A 124 -11.08 2.84 2.72
C ALA A 124 -11.53 1.83 3.78
N ARG A 125 -12.82 1.52 3.86
CA ARG A 125 -13.34 0.47 4.76
C ARG A 125 -12.76 -0.89 4.43
N LEU A 126 -12.80 -1.31 3.16
CA LEU A 126 -12.24 -2.58 2.70
C LEU A 126 -10.75 -2.68 3.06
N TYR A 127 -10.00 -1.60 2.83
CA TYR A 127 -8.58 -1.57 3.13
C TYR A 127 -8.30 -1.70 4.63
N LEU A 128 -9.05 -0.99 5.47
CA LEU A 128 -8.93 -1.05 6.93
C LEU A 128 -9.33 -2.41 7.50
N ASP A 129 -10.26 -3.12 6.86
CA ASP A 129 -10.66 -4.48 7.23
C ASP A 129 -9.56 -5.52 6.89
N LEU A 130 -8.72 -5.25 5.89
CA LEU A 130 -7.64 -6.15 5.45
C LEU A 130 -6.30 -5.89 6.14
N ILE A 131 -5.98 -4.65 6.49
CA ILE A 131 -4.71 -4.27 7.14
C ILE A 131 -4.36 -5.13 8.37
N PRO A 132 -5.30 -5.53 9.25
CA PRO A 132 -4.98 -6.37 10.40
C PRO A 132 -4.37 -7.74 10.06
N GLN A 133 -4.49 -8.19 8.81
CA GLN A 133 -3.96 -9.47 8.34
C GLN A 133 -2.49 -9.40 7.90
N VAL A 134 -1.88 -8.21 7.95
CA VAL A 134 -0.49 -8.01 7.53
C VAL A 134 0.46 -8.61 8.57
N ASP A 135 1.28 -9.58 8.15
CA ASP A 135 2.32 -10.20 9.00
C ASP A 135 3.61 -9.39 8.98
N ILE A 136 4.00 -8.90 7.80
CA ILE A 136 5.24 -8.13 7.60
C ILE A 136 4.94 -6.89 6.75
N LEU A 137 5.27 -5.72 7.29
CA LEU A 137 5.10 -4.46 6.59
C LEU A 137 6.45 -3.85 6.18
N GLY A 138 6.62 -3.63 4.88
CA GLY A 138 7.69 -2.80 4.34
C GLY A 138 7.40 -1.33 4.54
N VAL A 139 8.05 -0.71 5.54
CA VAL A 139 7.85 0.71 5.86
C VAL A 139 8.49 1.61 4.81
N TRP A 140 7.75 2.60 4.37
CA TRP A 140 8.15 3.57 3.36
C TRP A 140 8.33 4.98 3.94
N TYR A 141 8.08 5.13 5.26
CA TYR A 141 8.12 6.40 5.99
C TYR A 141 7.15 7.45 5.43
N ASN A 142 6.04 6.99 4.86
CA ASN A 142 4.98 7.86 4.38
C ASN A 142 4.35 8.63 5.55
N TYR A 143 3.81 9.79 5.22
CA TYR A 143 3.06 10.58 6.19
C TYR A 143 1.86 9.77 6.74
N PHE A 144 1.71 9.71 8.06
CA PHE A 144 0.73 8.92 8.82
C PHE A 144 0.87 7.39 8.75
N GLU A 145 1.84 6.84 8.06
CA GLU A 145 2.03 5.39 7.99
C GLU A 145 2.18 4.78 9.39
N ASP A 146 2.95 5.42 10.26
CA ASP A 146 3.16 5.00 11.64
C ASP A 146 1.86 4.95 12.47
N ILE A 147 0.96 5.93 12.27
CA ILE A 147 -0.34 5.99 12.98
C ILE A 147 -1.26 4.86 12.49
N ILE A 148 -1.33 4.65 11.17
CA ILE A 148 -2.15 3.58 10.59
C ILE A 148 -1.65 2.22 11.06
N VAL A 149 -0.34 1.99 11.01
CA VAL A 149 0.26 0.74 11.48
C VAL A 149 -0.03 0.49 12.95
N HIS A 150 0.22 1.48 13.81
CA HIS A 150 -0.03 1.37 15.25
C HIS A 150 -1.50 1.07 15.59
N ARG A 151 -2.45 1.64 14.83
CA ARG A 151 -3.88 1.48 15.11
C ARG A 151 -4.49 0.21 14.53
N PHE A 152 -4.03 -0.23 13.36
CA PHE A 152 -4.73 -1.25 12.58
C PHE A 152 -3.93 -2.52 12.32
N CYS A 153 -2.60 -2.49 12.42
CA CYS A 153 -1.76 -3.70 12.34
C CYS A 153 -0.58 -3.66 13.33
N PRO A 154 -0.84 -3.51 14.64
CA PRO A 154 0.21 -3.35 15.64
C PRO A 154 1.12 -4.58 15.78
N ASP A 155 0.65 -5.76 15.35
CA ASP A 155 1.38 -7.03 15.44
C ASP A 155 2.27 -7.30 14.22
N ALA A 156 2.17 -6.49 13.16
CA ALA A 156 2.98 -6.63 11.96
C ALA A 156 4.47 -6.38 12.27
N ALA A 157 5.34 -7.28 11.79
CA ALA A 157 6.78 -7.04 11.84
C ALA A 157 7.16 -5.93 10.85
N LEU A 158 7.86 -4.90 11.35
CA LEU A 158 8.23 -3.75 10.53
C LEU A 158 9.63 -3.93 9.94
N ILE A 159 9.74 -3.82 8.63
CA ILE A 159 11.00 -3.93 7.89
C ILE A 159 11.17 -2.73 6.97
N PRO A 160 12.40 -2.29 6.66
CA PRO A 160 12.60 -1.29 5.62
C PRO A 160 12.11 -1.81 4.26
N LEU A 161 11.57 -0.94 3.42
CA LEU A 161 11.10 -1.31 2.08
C LEU A 161 12.18 -2.06 1.26
N LYS A 162 13.46 -1.66 1.42
CA LYS A 162 14.62 -2.34 0.83
C LYS A 162 14.65 -3.85 1.09
N SER A 163 14.15 -4.32 2.24
CA SER A 163 14.14 -5.75 2.59
C SER A 163 13.27 -6.59 1.64
N ILE A 164 12.28 -5.99 1.01
CA ILE A 164 11.39 -6.65 0.04
C ILE A 164 12.07 -6.81 -1.33
N GLU A 165 13.11 -6.02 -1.60
CA GLU A 165 13.79 -5.96 -2.90
C GLU A 165 14.99 -6.93 -2.93
N PRO A 166 14.88 -8.14 -3.52
CA PRO A 166 15.83 -9.22 -3.36
C PRO A 166 17.23 -8.93 -3.94
N TYR A 167 17.33 -8.04 -4.92
CA TYR A 167 18.60 -7.73 -5.61
C TYR A 167 19.60 -6.95 -4.75
N TYR A 168 19.23 -6.52 -3.55
CA TYR A 168 20.17 -5.88 -2.61
C TYR A 168 20.94 -6.87 -1.72
N PHE A 169 20.62 -8.15 -1.77
CA PHE A 169 21.12 -9.14 -0.83
C PHE A 169 21.90 -10.26 -1.53
N GLU A 170 22.98 -10.71 -0.90
CA GLU A 170 23.72 -11.89 -1.36
C GLU A 170 22.87 -13.16 -1.20
N SER A 171 22.12 -13.24 -0.10
CA SER A 171 21.21 -14.35 0.21
C SER A 171 19.77 -13.83 0.22
N PRO A 172 19.15 -13.61 -0.97
CA PRO A 172 17.85 -12.97 -1.08
C PRO A 172 16.72 -13.89 -0.60
N TRP A 173 15.65 -13.30 -0.04
CA TRP A 173 14.46 -14.06 0.34
C TRP A 173 13.84 -14.81 -0.84
N SER A 174 13.98 -14.28 -2.06
CA SER A 174 13.43 -14.84 -3.29
C SER A 174 14.01 -16.22 -3.66
N ARG A 175 15.16 -16.63 -3.09
CA ARG A 175 15.70 -17.99 -3.23
C ARG A 175 14.69 -19.06 -2.77
N MET A 176 13.76 -18.69 -1.84
CA MET A 176 12.73 -19.58 -1.33
C MET A 176 11.62 -19.87 -2.34
N LEU A 177 11.62 -19.17 -3.49
CA LEU A 177 10.70 -19.43 -4.60
C LEU A 177 11.13 -20.63 -5.46
N LYS A 178 12.36 -21.13 -5.29
CA LYS A 178 12.89 -22.23 -6.07
C LYS A 178 11.98 -23.47 -6.01
N GLY A 179 11.51 -23.92 -7.19
CA GLY A 179 10.67 -25.10 -7.33
C GLY A 179 9.20 -24.91 -6.92
N LYS A 180 8.79 -23.71 -6.49
CA LYS A 180 7.41 -23.39 -6.13
C LYS A 180 6.59 -23.02 -7.37
N LYS A 181 5.26 -23.08 -7.24
CA LYS A 181 4.29 -22.46 -8.16
C LYS A 181 4.14 -21.00 -7.79
N VAL A 182 4.65 -20.10 -8.62
CA VAL A 182 4.61 -18.66 -8.37
C VAL A 182 3.64 -17.99 -9.32
N LEU A 183 2.61 -17.37 -8.74
CA LEU A 183 1.65 -16.54 -9.46
C LEU A 183 2.12 -15.08 -9.45
N VAL A 184 2.26 -14.45 -10.61
CA VAL A 184 2.56 -13.03 -10.72
C VAL A 184 1.36 -12.28 -11.28
N ILE A 185 0.86 -11.29 -10.53
CA ILE A 185 -0.27 -10.44 -10.92
C ILE A 185 0.27 -9.05 -11.22
N HIS A 186 0.33 -8.70 -12.50
CA HIS A 186 0.95 -7.44 -12.95
C HIS A 186 0.41 -7.01 -14.32
N PRO A 187 0.28 -5.68 -14.60
CA PRO A 187 -0.15 -5.20 -15.92
C PRO A 187 0.79 -5.62 -17.07
N PHE A 188 2.08 -5.81 -16.79
CA PHE A 188 3.10 -6.18 -17.77
C PHE A 188 3.41 -7.69 -17.79
N ASP A 189 2.37 -8.53 -17.65
CA ASP A 189 2.48 -9.99 -17.61
C ASP A 189 3.29 -10.59 -18.76
N THR A 190 3.09 -10.10 -19.98
CA THR A 190 3.82 -10.54 -21.17
C THR A 190 5.32 -10.24 -21.09
N SER A 191 5.70 -9.05 -20.59
CA SER A 191 7.10 -8.68 -20.38
C SER A 191 7.74 -9.54 -19.30
N ILE A 192 7.00 -9.83 -18.22
CA ILE A 192 7.47 -10.71 -17.13
C ILE A 192 7.77 -12.11 -17.66
N LYS A 193 6.87 -12.70 -18.44
CA LYS A 193 7.11 -14.02 -19.07
C LYS A 193 8.36 -14.03 -19.94
N ARG A 194 8.54 -13.00 -20.77
CA ARG A 194 9.72 -12.87 -21.66
C ARG A 194 11.02 -12.73 -20.85
N GLN A 195 11.01 -11.90 -19.81
CA GLN A 195 12.19 -11.71 -18.96
C GLN A 195 12.48 -12.97 -18.16
N TYR A 196 11.48 -13.64 -17.62
CA TYR A 196 11.66 -14.87 -16.88
C TYR A 196 12.25 -16.00 -17.76
N ALA A 197 11.89 -16.08 -19.04
CA ALA A 197 12.45 -17.04 -19.97
C ALA A 197 13.97 -16.89 -20.17
N ILE A 198 14.52 -15.71 -19.92
CA ILE A 198 15.97 -15.43 -19.99
C ILE A 198 16.57 -15.12 -18.62
N ARG A 199 15.93 -15.55 -17.51
CA ARG A 199 16.29 -15.22 -16.12
C ARG A 199 17.77 -15.47 -15.80
N GLU A 200 18.37 -16.51 -16.40
CA GLU A 200 19.78 -16.85 -16.19
C GLU A 200 20.75 -15.74 -16.66
N LYS A 201 20.25 -14.79 -17.47
CA LYS A 201 21.04 -13.67 -18.01
C LYS A 201 20.80 -12.37 -17.26
N LEU A 202 19.78 -12.29 -16.37
CA LEU A 202 19.34 -11.03 -15.77
C LEU A 202 20.18 -10.64 -14.55
N PHE A 203 20.62 -11.62 -13.77
CA PHE A 203 21.37 -11.38 -12.55
C PHE A 203 22.59 -12.32 -12.48
N GLU A 204 23.71 -11.83 -11.95
CA GLU A 204 24.87 -12.66 -11.64
C GLU A 204 24.52 -13.66 -10.54
N ASN A 205 23.93 -13.17 -9.45
CA ASN A 205 23.40 -14.01 -8.38
C ASN A 205 22.08 -14.68 -8.82
N LYS A 206 22.14 -15.99 -9.09
CA LYS A 206 20.99 -16.78 -9.58
C LYS A 206 19.90 -17.01 -8.53
N GLU A 207 20.18 -16.74 -7.27
CA GLU A 207 19.21 -16.83 -6.19
C GLU A 207 18.20 -15.65 -6.19
N ILE A 208 18.50 -14.54 -6.88
CA ILE A 208 17.58 -13.40 -7.02
C ILE A 208 16.34 -13.80 -7.80
N LEU A 209 16.51 -14.57 -8.88
CA LEU A 209 15.41 -15.06 -9.72
C LEU A 209 15.59 -16.54 -10.01
N PRO A 210 15.39 -17.43 -9.01
CA PRO A 210 15.61 -18.86 -9.14
C PRO A 210 14.59 -19.51 -10.08
N PRO A 211 14.82 -20.76 -10.52
CA PRO A 211 13.83 -21.50 -11.30
C PRO A 211 12.61 -21.87 -10.46
N PHE A 212 11.41 -21.51 -10.95
CA PHE A 212 10.10 -21.82 -10.37
C PHE A 212 9.06 -22.00 -11.50
N GLU A 213 7.90 -22.53 -11.19
CA GLU A 213 6.78 -22.61 -12.13
C GLU A 213 6.06 -21.25 -12.16
N LEU A 214 6.18 -20.51 -13.28
CA LEU A 214 5.60 -19.18 -13.42
C LEU A 214 4.21 -19.23 -14.06
N THR A 215 3.21 -18.78 -13.33
CA THR A 215 1.89 -18.41 -13.86
C THR A 215 1.71 -16.89 -13.75
N THR A 216 1.08 -16.25 -14.73
CA THR A 216 0.80 -14.81 -14.65
C THR A 216 -0.67 -14.51 -14.90
N ILE A 217 -1.20 -13.55 -14.17
CA ILE A 217 -2.48 -12.90 -14.44
C ILE A 217 -2.20 -11.45 -14.82
N LYS A 218 -2.71 -11.03 -15.97
CA LYS A 218 -2.64 -9.64 -16.37
C LYS A 218 -3.56 -8.81 -15.47
N ALA A 219 -2.98 -7.96 -14.63
CA ALA A 219 -3.74 -7.05 -13.80
C ALA A 219 -4.43 -5.96 -14.66
N VAL A 220 -5.61 -5.56 -14.22
CA VAL A 220 -6.29 -4.40 -14.79
C VAL A 220 -5.44 -3.16 -14.53
N GLN A 221 -5.26 -2.31 -15.53
CA GLN A 221 -4.45 -1.09 -15.44
C GLN A 221 -5.28 0.12 -15.84
N THR A 222 -5.73 0.86 -14.85
CA THR A 222 -6.53 2.08 -14.99
C THR A 222 -5.79 3.34 -14.55
N VAL A 223 -4.50 3.21 -14.22
CA VAL A 223 -3.59 4.32 -13.93
C VAL A 223 -3.54 5.30 -15.10
N ALA A 224 -3.42 6.59 -14.80
CA ALA A 224 -3.38 7.67 -15.78
C ALA A 224 -4.62 7.72 -16.70
N TYR A 225 -5.78 7.38 -16.16
CA TYR A 225 -7.08 7.40 -16.88
C TYR A 225 -7.16 6.42 -18.04
N ASN A 226 -6.40 5.33 -18.03
CA ASN A 226 -6.51 4.29 -19.04
C ASN A 226 -7.92 3.67 -19.01
N ASN A 227 -8.46 3.45 -20.20
CA ASN A 227 -9.78 2.85 -20.37
C ASN A 227 -9.79 1.38 -19.96
N THR A 228 -10.93 0.94 -19.47
CA THR A 228 -11.22 -0.45 -19.10
C THR A 228 -12.65 -0.80 -19.48
N GLU A 229 -12.94 -2.08 -19.57
CA GLU A 229 -14.30 -2.61 -19.79
C GLU A 229 -15.17 -2.58 -18.52
N PHE A 230 -14.56 -2.43 -17.35
CA PHE A 230 -15.24 -2.47 -16.05
C PHE A 230 -15.87 -1.11 -15.73
N LYS A 231 -17.01 -1.15 -15.04
CA LYS A 231 -17.76 0.06 -14.63
C LYS A 231 -17.10 0.78 -13.47
N ASN A 232 -16.42 0.03 -12.58
CA ASN A 232 -15.74 0.57 -11.42
C ASN A 232 -14.60 -0.38 -10.99
N TRP A 233 -13.78 0.14 -10.07
CA TRP A 233 -12.63 -0.56 -9.52
C TRP A 233 -13.00 -1.88 -8.82
N PHE A 234 -14.15 -1.96 -8.13
CA PHE A 234 -14.57 -3.17 -7.41
C PHE A 234 -14.90 -4.31 -8.38
N GLU A 235 -15.62 -4.00 -9.47
CA GLU A 235 -15.91 -4.99 -10.53
C GLU A 235 -14.62 -5.54 -11.16
N ALA A 236 -13.63 -4.66 -11.37
CA ALA A 236 -12.32 -5.08 -11.87
C ALA A 236 -11.55 -5.94 -10.85
N LEU A 237 -11.60 -5.59 -9.57
CA LEU A 237 -11.01 -6.38 -8.48
C LEU A 237 -11.64 -7.77 -8.41
N ASP A 238 -12.97 -7.85 -8.40
CA ASP A 238 -13.71 -9.12 -8.35
C ASP A 238 -13.33 -10.03 -9.51
N SER A 239 -13.21 -9.49 -10.73
CA SER A 239 -12.77 -10.26 -11.91
C SER A 239 -11.34 -10.81 -11.76
N MET A 240 -10.44 -10.06 -11.11
CA MET A 240 -9.07 -10.56 -10.84
C MET A 240 -9.08 -11.63 -9.74
N ILE A 241 -9.85 -11.44 -8.66
CA ILE A 241 -10.02 -12.42 -7.57
C ILE A 241 -10.56 -13.75 -8.12
N GLU A 242 -11.55 -13.73 -9.04
CA GLU A 242 -12.03 -14.94 -9.67
C GLU A 242 -10.96 -15.72 -10.44
N LYS A 243 -10.04 -15.01 -11.12
CA LYS A 243 -8.92 -15.63 -11.84
C LYS A 243 -7.89 -16.20 -10.86
N ILE A 244 -7.59 -15.47 -9.78
CA ILE A 244 -6.68 -15.92 -8.71
C ILE A 244 -7.20 -17.21 -8.08
N ASN A 245 -8.48 -17.25 -7.70
CA ASN A 245 -9.13 -18.42 -7.07
C ASN A 245 -9.18 -19.67 -7.97
N LYS A 246 -9.06 -19.50 -9.28
CA LYS A 246 -8.98 -20.61 -10.25
C LYS A 246 -7.56 -21.05 -10.54
N THR A 247 -6.56 -20.41 -9.98
CA THR A 247 -5.14 -20.66 -10.22
C THR A 247 -4.53 -21.38 -9.01
N ASP A 248 -3.84 -22.46 -9.25
CA ASP A 248 -3.07 -23.17 -8.21
C ASP A 248 -1.69 -22.52 -8.06
N PHE A 249 -1.32 -22.11 -6.85
CA PHE A 249 -0.03 -21.48 -6.56
C PHE A 249 0.37 -21.62 -5.09
N ASP A 250 1.68 -21.60 -4.84
CA ASP A 250 2.27 -21.58 -3.49
C ASP A 250 2.50 -20.13 -3.01
N VAL A 251 2.90 -19.23 -3.92
CA VAL A 251 3.24 -17.84 -3.62
C VAL A 251 2.69 -16.92 -4.69
N ALA A 252 2.01 -15.85 -4.29
CA ALA A 252 1.58 -14.77 -5.18
C ALA A 252 2.48 -13.53 -5.02
N LEU A 253 2.96 -12.97 -6.15
CA LEU A 253 3.68 -11.71 -6.23
C LEU A 253 2.78 -10.69 -6.95
N ILE A 254 2.34 -9.67 -6.22
CA ILE A 254 1.33 -8.73 -6.71
C ILE A 254 1.95 -7.34 -6.89
N GLY A 255 1.93 -6.84 -8.12
CA GLY A 255 2.36 -5.49 -8.48
C GLY A 255 1.28 -4.80 -9.31
N ALA A 256 0.17 -4.41 -8.68
CA ALA A 256 -1.06 -4.01 -9.36
C ALA A 256 -1.66 -2.67 -8.88
N GLY A 257 -0.86 -1.76 -8.30
CA GLY A 257 -1.33 -0.48 -7.76
C GLY A 257 -2.37 -0.68 -6.66
N ALA A 258 -3.50 0.04 -6.71
CA ALA A 258 -4.56 -0.09 -5.69
C ALA A 258 -5.21 -1.49 -5.64
N TYR A 259 -5.02 -2.33 -6.67
CA TYR A 259 -5.49 -3.72 -6.66
C TYR A 259 -4.57 -4.69 -5.89
N GLY A 260 -3.47 -4.21 -5.32
CA GLY A 260 -2.53 -5.02 -4.52
C GLY A 260 -2.95 -5.21 -3.06
N LEU A 261 -4.24 -5.14 -2.81
CA LEU A 261 -4.87 -5.39 -1.50
C LEU A 261 -4.86 -6.86 -1.15
#